data_062cff5e38b6ef039cce740f1154e8d3
#
_entry.id   062cff5e38b6ef039cce740f1154e8d3
#
_cell.length_a   1.000
_cell.length_b   1.000
_cell.length_c   1.000
_cell.angle_alpha   90.00
_cell.angle_beta   90.00
_cell.angle_gamma   90.00
#
_symmetry.space_group_name_H-M   'P 1'
#
loop_
_entity.id
_entity.type
_entity.pdbx_description
1 polymer ?
#
loop_
_entity_poly.entity_id
_entity_poly.type
_entity_poly.pdbx_seq_one_letter_code
_entity_poly.pdbx_strand_id
1 'polypeptide(L)'
;MTSATRQPETPTTGPVPPRLIATDLDGTLLRDDKSVSPRTVAALAAAEEAGIEVFFVTGRPARWMDVVSDHVHGHGLAICGNGAAVVDLHGGPGAHRFVKVRELATENALDAVRLLREAAPGTVYAVEQTYGFHQEPDYPKLHMEIPDELAPAEDLLAPDGPGSAEPVLKILAYHATLDPDAFLTLARLAIGERANVTRSSPSALLEISGPGVSKASTLALCCAERGISHEEVVAFGDMPNDVEMLTWAGQSYAMGNAHPDVLVAASGRTVANNEDGVAVVIERMLAERL
;
A
#
# COMPACT_ATOMS: atom_id res chain seq x y z
N MET A 1 59.77 -18.58 -20.07
CA MET A 1 58.55 -19.17 -19.50
C MET A 1 57.78 -18.04 -18.84
N THR A 2 56.87 -17.41 -19.54
CA THR A 2 56.05 -16.28 -19.09
C THR A 2 54.73 -16.82 -18.53
N SER A 3 54.59 -16.73 -17.18
CA SER A 3 53.35 -17.11 -16.50
C SER A 3 52.31 -16.00 -16.71
N ALA A 4 51.27 -16.30 -17.44
CA ALA A 4 50.12 -15.42 -17.62
C ALA A 4 49.23 -15.53 -16.37
N THR A 5 49.18 -14.47 -15.60
CA THR A 5 48.24 -14.31 -14.47
C THR A 5 46.85 -14.08 -15.03
N ARG A 6 45.97 -15.09 -14.86
CA ARG A 6 44.52 -14.94 -15.13
C ARG A 6 43.94 -13.93 -14.14
N GLN A 7 43.43 -12.82 -14.64
CA GLN A 7 42.58 -11.92 -13.85
C GLN A 7 41.29 -12.65 -13.49
N PRO A 8 40.76 -12.48 -12.24
CA PRO A 8 39.48 -13.05 -11.88
C PRO A 8 38.38 -12.33 -12.70
N GLU A 9 37.64 -13.13 -13.46
CA GLU A 9 36.42 -12.66 -14.17
C GLU A 9 35.43 -12.20 -13.10
N THR A 10 35.08 -10.92 -13.13
CA THR A 10 33.94 -10.39 -12.38
C THR A 10 32.69 -11.11 -12.87
N PRO A 11 31.87 -11.73 -12.01
CA PRO A 11 30.64 -12.34 -12.46
C PRO A 11 29.74 -11.23 -12.99
N THR A 12 29.40 -11.27 -14.28
CA THR A 12 28.31 -10.49 -14.88
C THR A 12 27.02 -11.04 -14.30
N THR A 13 26.53 -10.44 -13.22
CA THR A 13 25.20 -10.73 -12.69
C THR A 13 24.19 -10.18 -13.68
N GLY A 14 23.56 -11.06 -14.48
CA GLY A 14 22.33 -10.75 -15.19
C GLY A 14 21.24 -10.33 -14.20
N PRO A 15 20.12 -9.75 -14.67
CA PRO A 15 19.03 -9.36 -13.79
C PRO A 15 18.58 -10.54 -12.94
N VAL A 16 18.45 -10.31 -11.62
CA VAL A 16 18.02 -11.33 -10.66
C VAL A 16 16.58 -11.75 -11.01
N PRO A 17 16.29 -13.05 -11.17
CA PRO A 17 14.94 -13.47 -11.49
C PRO A 17 13.96 -13.11 -10.36
N PRO A 18 12.83 -12.48 -10.67
CA PRO A 18 11.88 -12.09 -9.64
C PRO A 18 11.24 -13.32 -8.99
N ARG A 19 11.07 -13.26 -7.66
CA ARG A 19 10.36 -14.24 -6.82
C ARG A 19 9.07 -13.69 -6.26
N LEU A 20 8.89 -12.37 -6.28
CA LEU A 20 7.70 -11.73 -5.75
C LEU A 20 7.27 -10.55 -6.62
N ILE A 21 5.97 -10.46 -6.87
CA ILE A 21 5.28 -9.31 -7.44
C ILE A 21 4.52 -8.61 -6.30
N ALA A 22 4.79 -7.32 -6.09
CA ALA A 22 4.07 -6.46 -5.18
C ALA A 22 3.28 -5.42 -5.98
N THR A 23 1.96 -5.47 -5.95
CA THR A 23 1.13 -4.54 -6.73
C THR A 23 0.19 -3.76 -5.84
N ASP A 24 0.15 -2.43 -6.04
CA ASP A 24 -0.96 -1.64 -5.55
C ASP A 24 -2.26 -2.03 -6.28
N LEU A 25 -3.40 -1.60 -5.75
CA LEU A 25 -4.73 -1.91 -6.28
C LEU A 25 -5.33 -0.75 -7.06
N ASP A 26 -5.70 0.33 -6.39
CA ASP A 26 -6.46 1.43 -6.97
C ASP A 26 -5.58 2.29 -7.90
N GLY A 27 -5.96 2.36 -9.18
CA GLY A 27 -5.15 3.04 -10.19
C GLY A 27 -3.96 2.22 -10.69
N THR A 28 -3.76 1.01 -10.17
CA THR A 28 -2.66 0.11 -10.56
C THR A 28 -3.19 -1.21 -11.10
N LEU A 29 -3.59 -2.16 -10.24
CA LEU A 29 -4.14 -3.45 -10.66
C LEU A 29 -5.59 -3.34 -11.12
N LEU A 30 -6.38 -2.55 -10.36
CA LEU A 30 -7.79 -2.34 -10.61
C LEU A 30 -8.00 -1.28 -11.69
N ARG A 31 -8.94 -1.55 -12.59
CA ARG A 31 -9.49 -0.57 -13.52
C ARG A 31 -10.28 0.50 -12.77
N ASP A 32 -10.66 1.58 -13.43
CA ASP A 32 -11.43 2.67 -12.83
C ASP A 32 -12.82 2.20 -12.33
N ASP A 33 -13.39 1.17 -12.96
CA ASP A 33 -14.64 0.53 -12.54
C ASP A 33 -14.47 -0.44 -11.36
N LYS A 34 -13.25 -0.52 -10.81
CA LYS A 34 -12.84 -1.40 -9.72
C LYS A 34 -12.80 -2.89 -10.07
N SER A 35 -12.90 -3.25 -11.32
CA SER A 35 -12.71 -4.62 -11.78
C SER A 35 -11.25 -5.00 -11.99
N VAL A 36 -10.95 -6.30 -11.95
CA VAL A 36 -9.71 -6.88 -12.46
C VAL A 36 -10.00 -7.50 -13.83
N SER A 37 -9.24 -7.15 -14.85
CA SER A 37 -9.50 -7.67 -16.21
C SER A 37 -9.18 -9.16 -16.31
N PRO A 38 -9.84 -9.92 -17.21
CA PRO A 38 -9.50 -11.32 -17.44
C PRO A 38 -8.04 -11.53 -17.86
N ARG A 39 -7.44 -10.57 -18.57
CA ARG A 39 -6.01 -10.59 -18.94
C ARG A 39 -5.12 -10.48 -17.71
N THR A 40 -5.43 -9.55 -16.81
CA THR A 40 -4.67 -9.37 -15.57
C THR A 40 -4.80 -10.59 -14.67
N VAL A 41 -5.99 -11.17 -14.51
CA VAL A 41 -6.20 -12.44 -13.78
C VAL A 41 -5.33 -13.55 -14.36
N ALA A 42 -5.34 -13.73 -15.70
CA ALA A 42 -4.54 -14.75 -16.36
C ALA A 42 -3.02 -14.53 -16.17
N ALA A 43 -2.56 -13.27 -16.24
CA ALA A 43 -1.15 -12.93 -16.02
C ALA A 43 -0.69 -13.22 -14.58
N LEU A 44 -1.52 -12.89 -13.58
CA LEU A 44 -1.23 -13.20 -12.16
C LEU A 44 -1.16 -14.72 -11.96
N ALA A 45 -2.12 -15.48 -12.48
CA ALA A 45 -2.12 -16.93 -12.39
C ALA A 45 -0.86 -17.55 -13.04
N ALA A 46 -0.46 -17.06 -14.22
CA ALA A 46 0.75 -17.52 -14.89
C ALA A 46 2.03 -17.20 -14.10
N ALA A 47 2.07 -16.06 -13.40
CA ALA A 47 3.18 -15.71 -12.51
C ALA A 47 3.25 -16.69 -11.33
N GLU A 48 2.14 -17.00 -10.69
CA GLU A 48 2.09 -17.98 -9.59
C GLU A 48 2.45 -19.39 -10.05
N GLU A 49 1.99 -19.84 -11.23
CA GLU A 49 2.40 -21.10 -11.84
C GLU A 49 3.91 -21.17 -12.12
N ALA A 50 4.53 -20.02 -12.42
CA ALA A 50 5.98 -19.89 -12.59
C ALA A 50 6.74 -19.78 -11.24
N GLY A 51 6.06 -19.92 -10.10
CA GLY A 51 6.64 -19.89 -8.76
C GLY A 51 6.95 -18.47 -8.24
N ILE A 52 6.30 -17.44 -8.80
CA ILE A 52 6.42 -16.06 -8.32
C ILE A 52 5.25 -15.77 -7.36
N GLU A 53 5.56 -15.35 -6.14
CA GLU A 53 4.55 -14.93 -5.17
C GLU A 53 3.89 -13.61 -5.61
N VAL A 54 2.61 -13.44 -5.34
CA VAL A 54 1.88 -12.20 -5.60
C VAL A 54 1.34 -11.63 -4.30
N PHE A 55 1.73 -10.38 -4.00
CA PHE A 55 1.24 -9.62 -2.86
C PHE A 55 0.46 -8.40 -3.34
N PHE A 56 -0.74 -8.24 -2.82
CA PHE A 56 -1.51 -7.00 -2.96
C PHE A 56 -1.08 -6.03 -1.86
N VAL A 57 -0.68 -4.80 -2.22
CA VAL A 57 -0.12 -3.83 -1.27
C VAL A 57 -0.88 -2.51 -1.39
N THR A 58 -1.84 -2.28 -0.50
CA THR A 58 -2.87 -1.26 -0.70
C THR A 58 -3.11 -0.35 0.50
N GLY A 59 -3.65 0.85 0.25
CA GLY A 59 -4.25 1.70 1.29
C GLY A 59 -5.62 1.22 1.77
N ARG A 60 -6.27 0.29 1.05
CA ARG A 60 -7.58 -0.24 1.43
C ARG A 60 -7.55 -0.96 2.78
N PRO A 61 -8.65 -0.91 3.55
CA PRO A 61 -8.82 -1.77 4.72
C PRO A 61 -9.06 -3.24 4.30
N ALA A 62 -8.83 -4.16 5.24
CA ALA A 62 -8.99 -5.60 5.01
C ALA A 62 -10.38 -5.98 4.47
N ARG A 63 -11.44 -5.36 4.98
CA ARG A 63 -12.84 -5.62 4.59
C ARG A 63 -13.17 -5.25 3.14
N TRP A 64 -12.30 -4.52 2.42
CA TRP A 64 -12.46 -4.19 1.01
C TRP A 64 -11.66 -5.08 0.07
N MET A 65 -11.07 -6.15 0.60
CA MET A 65 -10.21 -7.04 -0.18
C MET A 65 -10.99 -8.08 -1.01
N ASP A 66 -12.31 -8.16 -0.85
CA ASP A 66 -13.15 -9.07 -1.64
C ASP A 66 -12.99 -8.86 -3.16
N VAL A 67 -12.67 -7.63 -3.58
CA VAL A 67 -12.43 -7.29 -4.99
C VAL A 67 -11.29 -8.11 -5.63
N VAL A 68 -10.35 -8.61 -4.85
CA VAL A 68 -9.23 -9.43 -5.33
C VAL A 68 -9.21 -10.83 -4.75
N SER A 69 -10.00 -11.13 -3.72
CA SER A 69 -9.99 -12.44 -3.05
C SER A 69 -10.38 -13.61 -3.97
N ASP A 70 -11.24 -13.36 -4.96
CA ASP A 70 -11.61 -14.35 -5.97
C ASP A 70 -10.51 -14.63 -7.01
N HIS A 71 -9.47 -13.83 -7.03
CA HIS A 71 -8.33 -13.90 -7.96
C HIS A 71 -7.04 -14.39 -7.30
N VAL A 72 -7.14 -14.85 -6.06
CA VAL A 72 -6.03 -15.45 -5.31
C VAL A 72 -5.93 -16.94 -5.64
N HIS A 73 -4.84 -17.35 -6.27
CA HIS A 73 -4.65 -18.74 -6.69
C HIS A 73 -3.60 -19.50 -5.85
N GLY A 74 -2.65 -18.81 -5.24
CA GLY A 74 -1.55 -19.46 -4.53
C GLY A 74 -1.19 -18.86 -3.18
N HIS A 75 -0.85 -17.60 -3.11
CA HIS A 75 -0.22 -17.04 -1.92
C HIS A 75 -1.13 -16.17 -1.05
N GLY A 76 -2.18 -15.59 -1.60
CA GLY A 76 -3.31 -14.98 -0.90
C GLY A 76 -3.02 -13.98 0.20
N LEU A 77 -1.88 -13.28 0.17
CA LEU A 77 -1.55 -12.28 1.17
C LEU A 77 -1.76 -10.86 0.64
N ALA A 78 -2.36 -10.04 1.47
CA ALA A 78 -2.51 -8.61 1.24
C ALA A 78 -1.89 -7.79 2.37
N ILE A 79 -1.19 -6.74 2.00
CA ILE A 79 -0.72 -5.69 2.90
C ILE A 79 -1.72 -4.55 2.79
N CYS A 80 -2.53 -4.36 3.82
CA CYS A 80 -3.63 -3.41 3.89
C CYS A 80 -3.27 -2.17 4.74
N GLY A 81 -4.07 -1.10 4.58
CA GLY A 81 -3.92 0.11 5.40
C GLY A 81 -2.53 0.75 5.27
N ASN A 82 -1.95 0.78 4.05
CA ASN A 82 -0.59 1.26 3.80
C ASN A 82 0.50 0.57 4.64
N GLY A 83 0.31 -0.71 4.94
CA GLY A 83 1.28 -1.47 5.72
C GLY A 83 0.87 -1.71 7.16
N ALA A 84 -0.25 -1.16 7.63
CA ALA A 84 -0.71 -1.33 9.00
C ALA A 84 -1.17 -2.77 9.31
N ALA A 85 -1.55 -3.54 8.30
CA ALA A 85 -1.96 -4.92 8.49
C ALA A 85 -1.49 -5.84 7.36
N VAL A 86 -1.15 -7.09 7.69
CA VAL A 86 -1.01 -8.19 6.74
C VAL A 86 -2.19 -9.13 6.92
N VAL A 87 -2.86 -9.45 5.84
CA VAL A 87 -4.13 -10.18 5.83
C VAL A 87 -4.00 -11.40 4.93
N ASP A 88 -4.48 -12.53 5.41
CA ASP A 88 -4.62 -13.77 4.65
C ASP A 88 -6.02 -13.79 4.00
N LEU A 89 -6.06 -13.95 2.69
CA LEU A 89 -7.26 -13.94 1.86
C LEU A 89 -7.70 -15.34 1.43
N HIS A 90 -7.00 -16.41 1.80
CA HIS A 90 -7.32 -17.79 1.37
C HIS A 90 -8.71 -18.28 1.80
N GLY A 91 -9.33 -17.62 2.76
CA GLY A 91 -10.70 -17.95 3.17
C GLY A 91 -11.78 -17.57 2.15
N GLY A 92 -11.42 -16.82 1.12
CA GLY A 92 -12.35 -16.23 0.16
C GLY A 92 -13.02 -14.95 0.66
N PRO A 93 -14.01 -14.43 -0.08
CA PRO A 93 -14.70 -13.19 0.27
C PRO A 93 -15.29 -13.20 1.69
N GLY A 94 -15.09 -12.13 2.43
CA GLY A 94 -15.57 -11.97 3.82
C GLY A 94 -14.86 -12.81 4.87
N ALA A 95 -13.91 -13.67 4.51
CA ALA A 95 -13.23 -14.61 5.43
C ALA A 95 -11.73 -14.28 5.60
N HIS A 96 -11.36 -13.02 5.47
CA HIS A 96 -9.98 -12.58 5.68
C HIS A 96 -9.55 -12.73 7.15
N ARG A 97 -8.25 -13.01 7.36
CA ARG A 97 -7.65 -13.18 8.68
C ARG A 97 -6.42 -12.28 8.83
N PHE A 98 -6.39 -11.47 9.89
CA PHE A 98 -5.20 -10.68 10.22
C PHE A 98 -4.04 -11.62 10.64
N VAL A 99 -2.94 -11.54 9.90
CA VAL A 99 -1.71 -12.30 10.17
C VAL A 99 -0.74 -11.45 11.00
N LYS A 100 -0.69 -10.16 10.71
CA LYS A 100 0.17 -9.19 11.39
C LYS A 100 -0.54 -7.84 11.47
N VAL A 101 -0.42 -7.17 12.61
CA VAL A 101 -0.90 -5.80 12.81
C VAL A 101 0.27 -4.93 13.25
N ARG A 102 0.41 -3.77 12.64
CA ARG A 102 1.37 -2.72 12.95
C ARG A 102 0.57 -1.47 13.29
N GLU A 103 0.12 -1.41 14.53
CA GLU A 103 -0.80 -0.38 15.00
C GLU A 103 -0.18 1.03 15.05
N LEU A 104 -1.03 2.03 14.91
CA LEU A 104 -0.77 3.40 15.32
C LEU A 104 -1.13 3.50 16.81
N ALA A 105 -0.15 3.61 17.68
CA ALA A 105 -0.39 3.76 19.11
C ALA A 105 -1.37 4.91 19.39
N THR A 106 -2.34 4.69 20.26
CA THR A 106 -3.43 5.64 20.51
C THR A 106 -2.93 7.01 20.96
N GLU A 107 -1.84 7.07 21.72
CA GLU A 107 -1.21 8.34 22.10
C GLU A 107 -0.69 9.12 20.87
N ASN A 108 -0.03 8.42 19.94
CA ASN A 108 0.44 9.03 18.69
C ASN A 108 -0.73 9.47 17.79
N ALA A 109 -1.80 8.68 17.79
CA ALA A 109 -3.02 9.01 17.06
C ALA A 109 -3.66 10.31 17.59
N LEU A 110 -3.81 10.42 18.91
CA LEU A 110 -4.33 11.64 19.58
C LEU A 110 -3.43 12.85 19.32
N ASP A 111 -2.10 12.68 19.41
CA ASP A 111 -1.16 13.75 19.12
C ASP A 111 -1.25 14.19 17.65
N ALA A 112 -1.34 13.26 16.71
CA ALA A 112 -1.50 13.58 15.30
C ALA A 112 -2.78 14.38 15.03
N VAL A 113 -3.92 13.96 15.61
CA VAL A 113 -5.19 14.70 15.50
C VAL A 113 -5.05 16.12 16.04
N ARG A 114 -4.51 16.30 17.26
CA ARG A 114 -4.38 17.62 17.90
C ARG A 114 -3.45 18.55 17.12
N LEU A 115 -2.27 18.06 16.76
CA LEU A 115 -1.27 18.85 16.02
C LEU A 115 -1.78 19.27 14.64
N LEU A 116 -2.46 18.36 13.93
CA LEU A 116 -2.97 18.68 12.60
C LEU A 116 -4.21 19.57 12.67
N ARG A 117 -5.06 19.42 13.70
CA ARG A 117 -6.22 20.32 13.93
C ARG A 117 -5.75 21.75 14.23
N GLU A 118 -4.63 21.92 14.94
CA GLU A 118 -4.03 23.22 15.19
C GLU A 118 -3.40 23.82 13.91
N ALA A 119 -2.65 23.00 13.15
CA ALA A 119 -1.95 23.44 11.95
C ALA A 119 -2.88 23.68 10.74
N ALA A 120 -3.99 22.94 10.63
CA ALA A 120 -4.98 23.03 9.57
C ALA A 120 -6.40 23.00 10.16
N PRO A 121 -6.89 24.13 10.70
CA PRO A 121 -8.25 24.24 11.23
C PRO A 121 -9.30 23.88 10.16
N GLY A 122 -10.30 23.08 10.53
CA GLY A 122 -11.31 22.55 9.60
C GLY A 122 -10.99 21.15 9.05
N THR A 123 -9.87 20.55 9.46
CA THR A 123 -9.60 19.13 9.21
C THR A 123 -10.57 18.27 9.99
N VAL A 124 -11.15 17.27 9.34
CA VAL A 124 -12.06 16.28 9.92
C VAL A 124 -11.47 14.89 9.77
N TYR A 125 -11.83 13.98 10.69
CA TYR A 125 -11.13 12.71 10.83
C TYR A 125 -12.06 11.50 10.78
N ALA A 126 -11.49 10.37 10.31
CA ALA A 126 -12.03 9.04 10.55
C ALA A 126 -10.93 8.14 11.12
N VAL A 127 -11.33 7.14 11.90
CA VAL A 127 -10.45 6.19 12.57
C VAL A 127 -10.73 4.80 12.00
N GLU A 128 -9.70 4.20 11.42
CA GLU A 128 -9.71 2.85 10.88
C GLU A 128 -9.08 1.89 11.89
N GLN A 129 -9.82 0.87 12.29
CA GLN A 129 -9.37 -0.18 13.20
C GLN A 129 -9.39 -1.55 12.53
N THR A 130 -8.97 -2.60 13.21
CA THR A 130 -8.97 -3.96 12.66
C THR A 130 -10.37 -4.40 12.25
N TYR A 131 -11.38 -4.18 13.10
CA TYR A 131 -12.76 -4.58 12.86
C TYR A 131 -13.77 -3.42 12.99
N GLY A 132 -13.29 -2.16 13.01
CA GLY A 132 -14.13 -0.99 13.17
C GLY A 132 -13.75 0.17 12.25
N PHE A 133 -14.76 0.97 11.90
CA PHE A 133 -14.58 2.23 11.20
C PHE A 133 -15.46 3.29 11.87
N HIS A 134 -14.82 4.33 12.38
CA HIS A 134 -15.47 5.42 13.10
C HIS A 134 -15.11 6.75 12.45
N GLN A 135 -15.96 7.75 12.54
CA GLN A 135 -15.68 9.05 11.94
C GLN A 135 -16.30 10.20 12.71
N GLU A 136 -15.79 11.40 12.47
CA GLU A 136 -16.42 12.62 12.93
C GLU A 136 -17.74 12.91 12.18
N PRO A 137 -18.71 13.58 12.81
CA PRO A 137 -20.01 13.88 12.18
C PRO A 137 -19.89 14.64 10.85
N ASP A 138 -18.89 15.52 10.73
CA ASP A 138 -18.65 16.34 9.54
C ASP A 138 -17.71 15.69 8.51
N TYR A 139 -17.24 14.47 8.78
CA TYR A 139 -16.40 13.74 7.82
C TYR A 139 -17.20 13.40 6.55
N PRO A 140 -16.68 13.69 5.35
CA PRO A 140 -17.44 13.51 4.12
C PRO A 140 -17.68 12.03 3.83
N LYS A 141 -18.80 11.73 3.20
CA LYS A 141 -19.12 10.38 2.70
C LYS A 141 -18.29 10.07 1.45
N LEU A 142 -16.99 9.82 1.64
CA LEU A 142 -16.06 9.51 0.54
C LEU A 142 -16.30 8.12 -0.05
N HIS A 143 -16.85 7.22 0.76
CA HIS A 143 -17.22 5.85 0.36
C HIS A 143 -18.62 5.55 0.88
N MET A 144 -19.28 4.54 0.28
CA MET A 144 -20.61 4.10 0.74
C MET A 144 -20.52 3.23 2.01
N GLU A 145 -19.68 3.61 2.94
CA GLU A 145 -19.45 2.92 4.19
C GLU A 145 -20.23 3.61 5.32
N ILE A 146 -20.85 2.81 6.15
CA ILE A 146 -21.58 3.29 7.33
C ILE A 146 -20.61 3.18 8.50
N PRO A 147 -20.28 4.28 9.18
CA PRO A 147 -19.42 4.21 10.36
C PRO A 147 -20.15 3.51 11.51
N ASP A 148 -19.37 2.79 12.35
CA ASP A 148 -19.90 2.15 13.54
C ASP A 148 -20.30 3.19 14.58
N GLU A 149 -19.53 4.29 14.71
CA GLU A 149 -19.80 5.39 15.62
C GLU A 149 -19.47 6.74 15.01
N LEU A 150 -20.19 7.76 15.47
CA LEU A 150 -20.02 9.18 15.12
C LEU A 150 -19.70 9.99 16.38
N ALA A 151 -18.45 10.43 16.54
CA ALA A 151 -18.01 11.28 17.63
C ALA A 151 -16.76 12.09 17.22
N PRO A 152 -16.36 13.13 17.99
CA PRO A 152 -15.06 13.78 17.79
C PRO A 152 -13.91 12.76 17.83
N ALA A 153 -12.88 12.95 17.02
CA ALA A 153 -11.76 12.00 16.94
C ALA A 153 -11.08 11.75 18.29
N GLU A 154 -11.02 12.76 19.14
CA GLU A 154 -10.46 12.65 20.49
C GLU A 154 -11.28 11.72 21.39
N ASP A 155 -12.61 11.69 21.22
CA ASP A 155 -13.50 10.79 21.96
C ASP A 155 -13.46 9.37 21.40
N LEU A 156 -13.35 9.23 20.05
CA LEU A 156 -13.18 7.93 19.38
C LEU A 156 -11.88 7.24 19.79
N LEU A 157 -10.83 8.02 20.06
CA LEU A 157 -9.51 7.53 20.47
C LEU A 157 -9.30 7.52 22.00
N ALA A 158 -10.32 7.88 22.77
CA ALA A 158 -10.22 7.84 24.24
C ALA A 158 -10.05 6.39 24.75
N PRO A 159 -9.39 6.16 25.90
CA PRO A 159 -9.17 4.82 26.45
C PRO A 159 -10.47 4.03 26.73
N ASP A 160 -11.58 4.71 26.89
CA ASP A 160 -12.94 4.18 27.07
C ASP A 160 -13.85 4.49 25.87
N GLY A 161 -13.27 4.96 24.78
CA GLY A 161 -13.98 5.27 23.55
C GLY A 161 -14.46 4.04 22.76
N PRO A 162 -15.32 4.25 21.77
CA PRO A 162 -15.76 3.19 20.88
C PRO A 162 -14.59 2.47 20.24
N GLY A 163 -14.59 1.14 20.28
CA GLY A 163 -13.52 0.33 19.67
C GLY A 163 -12.18 0.38 20.43
N SER A 164 -12.11 0.93 21.65
CA SER A 164 -10.86 1.04 22.43
C SER A 164 -10.11 -0.27 22.66
N ALA A 165 -10.75 -1.42 22.47
CA ALA A 165 -10.13 -2.74 22.51
C ALA A 165 -9.47 -3.15 21.19
N GLU A 166 -9.74 -2.42 20.09
CA GLU A 166 -9.25 -2.75 18.75
C GLU A 166 -8.04 -1.90 18.37
N PRO A 167 -6.99 -2.49 17.79
CA PRO A 167 -5.85 -1.73 17.29
C PRO A 167 -6.25 -0.69 16.25
N VAL A 168 -5.76 0.54 16.40
CA VAL A 168 -5.89 1.58 15.37
C VAL A 168 -4.91 1.28 14.26
N LEU A 169 -5.40 1.10 13.05
CA LEU A 169 -4.57 0.86 11.86
C LEU A 169 -4.10 2.17 11.25
N LYS A 170 -5.01 3.12 11.10
CA LYS A 170 -4.71 4.45 10.58
C LYS A 170 -5.80 5.47 10.95
N ILE A 171 -5.44 6.74 10.84
CA ILE A 171 -6.38 7.85 10.83
C ILE A 171 -6.47 8.37 9.40
N LEU A 172 -7.67 8.68 8.96
CA LEU A 172 -7.96 9.41 7.75
C LEU A 172 -8.20 10.89 8.14
N ALA A 173 -7.47 11.80 7.54
CA ALA A 173 -7.64 13.25 7.76
C ALA A 173 -8.03 13.92 6.45
N TYR A 174 -9.17 14.58 6.42
CA TYR A 174 -9.69 15.24 5.23
C TYR A 174 -9.80 16.75 5.46
N HIS A 175 -9.44 17.53 4.43
CA HIS A 175 -9.62 18.96 4.43
C HIS A 175 -10.32 19.42 3.13
N ALA A 176 -11.43 20.19 3.28
CA ALA A 176 -12.32 20.48 2.16
C ALA A 176 -11.72 21.46 1.12
N THR A 177 -10.78 22.31 1.51
CA THR A 177 -10.33 23.45 0.70
C THR A 177 -8.83 23.56 0.48
N LEU A 178 -8.00 22.81 1.22
CA LEU A 178 -6.56 22.84 1.01
C LEU A 178 -6.17 22.09 -0.27
N ASP A 179 -5.10 22.55 -0.88
CA ASP A 179 -4.42 21.81 -1.94
C ASP A 179 -3.86 20.50 -1.37
N PRO A 180 -4.03 19.35 -2.05
CA PRO A 180 -3.64 18.05 -1.53
C PRO A 180 -2.15 17.93 -1.18
N ASP A 181 -1.24 18.47 -2.00
CA ASP A 181 0.21 18.38 -1.76
C ASP A 181 0.66 19.35 -0.68
N ALA A 182 0.06 20.55 -0.63
CA ALA A 182 0.30 21.51 0.45
C ALA A 182 -0.19 20.93 1.79
N PHE A 183 -1.36 20.27 1.83
CA PHE A 183 -1.88 19.63 3.03
C PHE A 183 -1.00 18.48 3.51
N LEU A 184 -0.51 17.63 2.59
CA LEU A 184 0.45 16.57 2.90
C LEU A 184 1.74 17.13 3.52
N THR A 185 2.29 18.19 2.92
CA THR A 185 3.52 18.83 3.40
C THR A 185 3.34 19.42 4.80
N LEU A 186 2.22 20.15 5.01
CA LEU A 186 1.87 20.73 6.30
C LEU A 186 1.70 19.66 7.38
N ALA A 187 0.99 18.57 7.07
CA ALA A 187 0.74 17.48 8.00
C ALA A 187 2.05 16.79 8.42
N ARG A 188 2.94 16.53 7.46
CA ARG A 188 4.26 15.93 7.73
C ARG A 188 5.10 16.81 8.66
N LEU A 189 5.06 18.13 8.46
CA LEU A 189 5.76 19.08 9.33
C LEU A 189 5.17 19.14 10.73
N ALA A 190 3.84 19.16 10.85
CA ALA A 190 3.15 19.25 12.12
C ALA A 190 3.28 17.98 12.97
N ILE A 191 3.10 16.81 12.38
CA ILE A 191 3.10 15.50 13.06
C ILE A 191 4.53 15.01 13.33
N GLY A 192 5.46 15.28 12.41
CA GLY A 192 6.86 14.86 12.53
C GLY A 192 7.01 13.34 12.59
N GLU A 193 7.87 12.85 13.46
CA GLU A 193 8.20 11.42 13.59
C GLU A 193 7.18 10.59 14.36
N ARG A 194 6.08 11.20 14.87
CA ARG A 194 5.06 10.51 15.67
C ARG A 194 4.23 9.54 14.85
N ALA A 195 4.08 9.84 13.55
CA ALA A 195 3.33 8.99 12.63
C ALA A 195 3.86 9.14 11.20
N ASN A 196 3.59 8.16 10.35
CA ASN A 196 3.82 8.26 8.92
C ASN A 196 2.59 8.86 8.23
N VAL A 197 2.79 9.91 7.43
CA VAL A 197 1.71 10.60 6.71
C VAL A 197 1.90 10.44 5.21
N THR A 198 0.87 9.91 4.55
CA THR A 198 0.86 9.69 3.11
C THR A 198 -0.48 10.04 2.48
N ARG A 199 -0.57 9.93 1.16
CA ARG A 199 -1.75 10.21 0.34
C ARG A 199 -1.86 9.18 -0.78
N SER A 200 -3.07 8.63 -0.96
CA SER A 200 -3.40 7.63 -1.97
C SER A 200 -4.50 8.09 -2.95
N SER A 201 -4.91 9.36 -2.86
CA SER A 201 -5.96 9.93 -3.72
C SER A 201 -5.58 11.33 -4.20
N PRO A 202 -6.20 11.83 -5.28
CA PRO A 202 -5.99 13.20 -5.74
C PRO A 202 -6.65 14.26 -4.85
N SER A 203 -7.46 13.87 -3.88
CA SER A 203 -8.11 14.79 -2.93
C SER A 203 -7.22 15.10 -1.72
N ALA A 204 -7.57 16.13 -0.95
CA ALA A 204 -6.92 16.46 0.31
C ALA A 204 -7.35 15.48 1.43
N LEU A 205 -7.16 14.20 1.17
CA LEU A 205 -7.35 13.07 2.08
C LEU A 205 -6.00 12.48 2.41
N LEU A 206 -5.58 12.62 3.64
CA LEU A 206 -4.33 12.04 4.17
C LEU A 206 -4.61 10.76 4.94
N GLU A 207 -3.63 9.87 4.92
CA GLU A 207 -3.61 8.63 5.68
C GLU A 207 -2.43 8.67 6.65
N ILE A 208 -2.73 8.51 7.94
CA ILE A 208 -1.78 8.64 9.04
C ILE A 208 -1.67 7.28 9.72
N SER A 209 -0.53 6.63 9.58
CA SER A 209 -0.22 5.31 10.13
C SER A 209 0.86 5.39 11.19
N GLY A 210 1.14 4.28 11.88
CA GLY A 210 2.19 4.23 12.89
C GLY A 210 3.58 4.66 12.39
N PRO A 211 4.46 5.14 13.25
CA PRO A 211 5.80 5.56 12.85
C PRO A 211 6.56 4.39 12.20
N GLY A 212 7.16 4.65 11.05
CA GLY A 212 7.85 3.65 10.25
C GLY A 212 6.93 2.59 9.60
N VAL A 213 5.61 2.76 9.65
CA VAL A 213 4.65 1.90 8.94
C VAL A 213 4.40 2.47 7.55
N SER A 214 4.76 1.71 6.52
CA SER A 214 4.49 2.04 5.12
C SER A 214 4.30 0.75 4.31
N LYS A 215 3.81 0.87 3.08
CA LYS A 215 3.75 -0.24 2.12
C LYS A 215 5.12 -0.93 1.99
N ALA A 216 6.18 -0.15 1.81
CA ALA A 216 7.55 -0.63 1.67
C ALA A 216 8.05 -1.36 2.92
N SER A 217 7.93 -0.75 4.10
CA SER A 217 8.47 -1.31 5.33
C SER A 217 7.80 -2.63 5.72
N THR A 218 6.49 -2.77 5.48
CA THR A 218 5.76 -4.02 5.76
C THR A 218 6.04 -5.07 4.69
N LEU A 219 6.16 -4.68 3.41
CA LEU A 219 6.59 -5.58 2.35
C LEU A 219 7.99 -6.14 2.64
N ALA A 220 8.94 -5.29 3.04
CA ALA A 220 10.28 -5.71 3.40
C ALA A 220 10.30 -6.73 4.56
N LEU A 221 9.46 -6.54 5.59
CA LEU A 221 9.30 -7.52 6.67
C LEU A 221 8.77 -8.86 6.15
N CYS A 222 7.74 -8.84 5.29
CA CYS A 222 7.17 -10.05 4.71
C CYS A 222 8.18 -10.79 3.81
N CYS A 223 8.98 -10.06 3.04
CA CYS A 223 10.05 -10.61 2.21
C CYS A 223 11.15 -11.25 3.05
N ALA A 224 11.61 -10.58 4.11
CA ALA A 224 12.63 -11.09 5.02
C ALA A 224 12.21 -12.42 5.67
N GLU A 225 10.95 -12.55 6.09
CA GLU A 225 10.39 -13.79 6.65
C GLU A 225 10.36 -14.95 5.65
N ARG A 226 10.41 -14.66 4.34
CA ARG A 226 10.42 -15.64 3.23
C ARG A 226 11.79 -15.84 2.60
N GLY A 227 12.81 -15.14 3.09
CA GLY A 227 14.14 -15.17 2.49
C GLY A 227 14.14 -14.66 1.04
N ILE A 228 13.30 -13.64 0.76
CA ILE A 228 13.24 -12.92 -0.51
C ILE A 228 13.99 -11.60 -0.34
N SER A 229 15.01 -11.36 -1.18
CA SER A 229 15.72 -10.09 -1.20
C SER A 229 14.93 -9.04 -1.98
N HIS A 230 15.19 -7.74 -1.72
CA HIS A 230 14.55 -6.67 -2.49
C HIS A 230 14.85 -6.74 -3.99
N GLU A 231 16.02 -7.28 -4.39
CA GLU A 231 16.44 -7.47 -5.78
C GLU A 231 15.54 -8.46 -6.53
N GLU A 232 14.88 -9.38 -5.81
CA GLU A 232 13.96 -10.40 -6.32
C GLU A 232 12.50 -9.92 -6.35
N VAL A 233 12.24 -8.62 -6.06
CA VAL A 233 10.89 -8.04 -6.01
C VAL A 233 10.66 -7.15 -7.23
N VAL A 234 9.49 -7.33 -7.86
CA VAL A 234 8.94 -6.42 -8.87
C VAL A 234 7.74 -5.70 -8.28
N ALA A 235 7.74 -4.37 -8.29
CA ALA A 235 6.68 -3.56 -7.70
C ALA A 235 5.95 -2.69 -8.72
N PHE A 236 4.64 -2.48 -8.49
CA PHE A 236 3.76 -1.63 -9.31
C PHE A 236 3.01 -0.63 -8.43
N GLY A 237 2.88 0.61 -8.90
CA GLY A 237 2.16 1.65 -8.18
C GLY A 237 1.89 2.89 -9.02
N ASP A 238 1.03 3.78 -8.52
CA ASP A 238 0.63 5.01 -9.21
C ASP A 238 0.55 6.25 -8.31
N MET A 239 0.49 6.12 -6.98
CA MET A 239 0.28 7.23 -6.05
C MET A 239 1.47 7.43 -5.07
N PRO A 240 1.59 8.61 -4.41
CA PRO A 240 2.71 8.93 -3.53
C PRO A 240 2.99 7.92 -2.40
N ASN A 241 1.98 7.17 -1.93
CA ASN A 241 2.15 6.09 -0.97
C ASN A 241 2.90 4.86 -1.52
N ASP A 242 3.13 4.79 -2.84
CA ASP A 242 3.89 3.72 -3.49
C ASP A 242 5.38 4.06 -3.65
N VAL A 243 5.75 5.33 -3.57
CA VAL A 243 7.11 5.82 -3.86
C VAL A 243 8.18 5.04 -3.10
N GLU A 244 7.98 4.81 -1.80
CA GLU A 244 8.94 4.06 -0.99
C GLU A 244 9.05 2.60 -1.45
N MET A 245 7.92 1.95 -1.78
CA MET A 245 7.87 0.57 -2.26
C MET A 245 8.56 0.44 -3.61
N LEU A 246 8.28 1.34 -4.54
CA LEU A 246 8.88 1.35 -5.88
C LEU A 246 10.39 1.64 -5.83
N THR A 247 10.84 2.49 -4.90
CA THR A 247 12.26 2.78 -4.70
C THR A 247 13.00 1.60 -4.05
N TRP A 248 12.32 0.86 -3.15
CA TRP A 248 12.91 -0.26 -2.44
C TRP A 248 13.03 -1.52 -3.31
N ALA A 249 12.08 -1.79 -4.20
CA ALA A 249 12.07 -3.00 -5.04
C ALA A 249 13.22 -3.00 -6.06
N GLY A 250 13.75 -4.19 -6.37
CA GLY A 250 14.82 -4.37 -7.37
C GLY A 250 14.41 -3.95 -8.78
N GLN A 251 13.13 -4.16 -9.12
CA GLN A 251 12.50 -3.62 -10.32
C GLN A 251 11.16 -2.99 -9.94
N SER A 252 10.83 -1.87 -10.55
CA SER A 252 9.56 -1.19 -10.27
C SER A 252 9.00 -0.50 -11.50
N TYR A 253 7.69 -0.45 -11.59
CA TYR A 253 6.98 0.12 -12.73
C TYR A 253 5.93 1.12 -12.28
N ALA A 254 6.10 2.37 -12.72
CA ALA A 254 5.05 3.38 -12.62
C ALA A 254 3.98 3.13 -13.67
N MET A 255 2.71 3.19 -13.29
CA MET A 255 1.58 3.11 -14.20
C MET A 255 1.51 4.33 -15.12
N GLY A 256 0.91 4.20 -16.30
CA GLY A 256 0.76 5.30 -17.26
C GLY A 256 -0.07 6.47 -16.76
N ASN A 257 -0.96 6.22 -15.78
CA ASN A 257 -1.78 7.20 -15.08
C ASN A 257 -1.14 7.73 -13.78
N ALA A 258 0.13 7.39 -13.49
CA ALA A 258 0.76 7.65 -12.20
C ALA A 258 1.03 9.13 -11.92
N HIS A 259 1.04 9.47 -10.63
CA HIS A 259 1.47 10.78 -10.12
C HIS A 259 2.91 11.09 -10.56
N PRO A 260 3.27 12.37 -10.84
CA PRO A 260 4.61 12.75 -11.28
C PRO A 260 5.76 12.22 -10.40
N ASP A 261 5.59 12.22 -9.07
CA ASP A 261 6.61 11.73 -8.14
C ASP A 261 6.86 10.22 -8.32
N VAL A 262 5.83 9.46 -8.63
CA VAL A 262 5.92 8.01 -8.90
C VAL A 262 6.65 7.75 -10.22
N LEU A 263 6.38 8.56 -11.24
CA LEU A 263 7.09 8.49 -12.53
C LEU A 263 8.60 8.74 -12.41
N VAL A 264 9.02 9.49 -11.38
CA VAL A 264 10.44 9.76 -11.09
C VAL A 264 11.07 8.63 -10.24
N ALA A 265 10.29 8.05 -9.31
CA ALA A 265 10.79 7.08 -8.35
C ALA A 265 10.96 5.67 -8.95
N ALA A 266 10.11 5.27 -9.89
CA ALA A 266 10.13 3.93 -10.47
C ALA A 266 11.28 3.74 -11.46
N SER A 267 11.85 2.52 -11.52
CA SER A 267 12.92 2.15 -12.47
C SER A 267 12.42 1.96 -13.90
N GLY A 268 11.12 1.73 -14.08
CA GLY A 268 10.47 1.54 -15.38
C GLY A 268 9.06 2.13 -15.43
N ARG A 269 8.44 2.04 -16.59
CA ARG A 269 7.06 2.50 -16.82
C ARG A 269 6.26 1.45 -17.58
N THR A 270 4.96 1.44 -17.36
CA THR A 270 4.02 0.63 -18.13
C THR A 270 2.84 1.49 -18.59
N VAL A 271 1.87 0.88 -19.28
CA VAL A 271 0.63 1.56 -19.69
C VAL A 271 -0.31 1.79 -18.49
N ALA A 272 -1.41 2.49 -18.69
CA ALA A 272 -2.36 2.80 -17.63
C ALA A 272 -3.07 1.53 -17.10
N ASN A 273 -3.68 1.65 -15.91
CA ASN A 273 -4.47 0.60 -15.29
C ASN A 273 -5.62 0.08 -16.18
N ASN A 274 -6.30 0.97 -16.90
CA ASN A 274 -7.37 0.61 -17.84
C ASN A 274 -6.85 -0.13 -19.11
N GLU A 275 -5.53 -0.12 -19.34
CA GLU A 275 -4.84 -0.79 -20.44
C GLU A 275 -4.09 -2.04 -19.97
N ASP A 276 -4.39 -2.55 -18.77
CA ASP A 276 -3.80 -3.75 -18.15
C ASP A 276 -2.28 -3.66 -17.95
N GLY A 277 -1.77 -2.52 -17.50
CA GLY A 277 -0.33 -2.23 -17.41
C GLY A 277 0.45 -3.22 -16.56
N VAL A 278 -0.14 -3.78 -15.50
CA VAL A 278 0.47 -4.85 -14.68
C VAL A 278 0.64 -6.13 -15.50
N ALA A 279 -0.41 -6.55 -16.23
CA ALA A 279 -0.36 -7.75 -17.06
C ALA A 279 0.69 -7.64 -18.18
N VAL A 280 0.79 -6.49 -18.84
CA VAL A 280 1.80 -6.23 -19.90
C VAL A 280 3.22 -6.52 -19.40
N VAL A 281 3.55 -6.10 -18.20
CA VAL A 281 4.90 -6.32 -17.63
C VAL A 281 5.08 -7.78 -17.23
N ILE A 282 4.10 -8.40 -16.58
CA ILE A 282 4.15 -9.81 -16.15
C ILE A 282 4.34 -10.71 -17.38
N GLU A 283 3.53 -10.54 -18.43
CA GLU A 283 3.64 -11.32 -19.67
C GLU A 283 5.03 -11.21 -20.31
N ARG A 284 5.59 -9.98 -20.36
CA ARG A 284 6.96 -9.76 -20.85
C ARG A 284 8.00 -10.48 -20.00
N MET A 285 7.93 -10.34 -18.66
CA MET A 285 8.85 -10.97 -17.73
C MET A 285 8.84 -12.50 -17.86
N LEU A 286 7.66 -13.10 -18.03
CA LEU A 286 7.53 -14.54 -18.20
C LEU A 286 8.08 -15.01 -19.56
N ALA A 287 7.87 -14.23 -20.62
CA ALA A 287 8.42 -14.53 -21.95
C ALA A 287 9.97 -14.45 -21.99
N GLU A 288 10.59 -13.58 -21.20
CA GLU A 288 12.05 -13.44 -21.10
C GLU A 288 12.71 -14.58 -20.28
N ARG A 289 11.93 -15.37 -19.55
CA ARG A 289 12.40 -16.55 -18.78
C ARG A 289 12.45 -17.84 -19.62
N LEU A 290 11.80 -17.86 -20.79
CA LEU A 290 11.76 -18.99 -21.74
C LEU A 290 12.93 -18.91 -22.73
#